data_d4ffaa5ddab0c4063cf88f8b29a1577b
#
_entry.id   d4ffaa5ddab0c4063cf88f8b29a1577b
#
_cell.length_a   1.000
_cell.length_b   1.000
_cell.length_c   1.000
_cell.angle_alpha   90.00
_cell.angle_beta   90.00
_cell.angle_gamma   90.00
#
_symmetry.space_group_name_H-M   'P 1'
#
loop_
_entity.id
_entity.type
_entity.pdbx_description
1 polymer ?
#
loop_
_entity_poly.entity_id
_entity_poly.type
_entity_poly.pdbx_seq_one_letter_code
_entity_poly.pdbx_strand_id
1 'polypeptide(L)'
;MCGRYVITKPVEKTVKIVKSSTTVKDDENFNAHPSQALPIIKSYSNGKTLELVKWGIVPSWAKQKDFRPLINARIETIDEKVSFKKLIKTTRCVVVMDGFYAVSYTH
;
A
#
# COMPACT_ATOMS: atom_id res chain seq x y z
N MET A 1 -5.92 13.48 -2.78
CA MET A 1 -5.79 12.21 -2.05
C MET A 1 -6.24 11.05 -2.94
N CYS A 2 -5.67 9.87 -2.74
CA CYS A 2 -5.95 8.69 -3.54
C CYS A 2 -6.86 7.73 -2.75
N GLY A 3 -7.97 7.34 -3.35
CA GLY A 3 -8.88 6.36 -2.75
C GLY A 3 -9.08 5.12 -3.58
N ARG A 4 -8.53 5.09 -4.81
CA ARG A 4 -8.62 3.95 -5.71
C ARG A 4 -7.51 3.99 -6.75
N TYR A 5 -7.10 2.81 -7.20
CA TYR A 5 -6.12 2.74 -8.28
C TYR A 5 -6.34 1.52 -9.18
N VAL A 6 -5.58 1.47 -10.27
CA VAL A 6 -5.62 0.41 -11.27
C VAL A 6 -4.27 -0.28 -11.30
N ILE A 7 -4.27 -1.59 -11.30
CA ILE A 7 -3.06 -2.40 -11.51
C ILE A 7 -3.36 -3.54 -12.47
N THR A 8 -2.47 -3.72 -13.44
CA THR A 8 -2.50 -4.87 -14.34
C THR A 8 -1.14 -5.57 -14.27
N LYS A 9 -1.17 -6.89 -14.32
CA LYS A 9 0.03 -7.74 -14.37
C LYS A 9 1.13 -7.35 -13.37
N PRO A 10 0.82 -7.37 -12.05
CA PRO A 10 1.80 -6.96 -11.04
C PRO A 10 3.07 -7.81 -11.03
N VAL A 11 2.99 -9.09 -11.35
CA VAL A 11 4.14 -9.97 -11.38
C VAL A 11 5.03 -9.63 -12.58
N GLU A 12 4.46 -9.50 -13.78
CA GLU A 12 5.20 -9.16 -14.99
C GLU A 12 5.90 -7.80 -14.86
N LYS A 13 5.20 -6.80 -14.32
CA LYS A 13 5.74 -5.44 -14.16
C LYS A 13 6.92 -5.37 -13.21
N THR A 14 7.00 -6.27 -12.24
CA THR A 14 8.01 -6.22 -11.17
C THR A 14 9.11 -7.27 -11.36
N VAL A 15 9.08 -8.06 -12.42
CA VAL A 15 10.01 -9.19 -12.63
C VAL A 15 11.48 -8.78 -12.60
N LYS A 16 11.81 -7.57 -13.05
CA LYS A 16 13.19 -7.07 -13.06
C LYS A 16 13.66 -6.60 -11.68
N ILE A 17 12.72 -6.28 -10.80
CA ILE A 17 12.99 -5.75 -9.45
C ILE A 17 12.90 -6.88 -8.43
N VAL A 18 11.83 -7.68 -8.52
CA VAL A 18 11.57 -8.80 -7.61
C VAL A 18 12.06 -10.07 -8.30
N LYS A 19 13.19 -10.58 -7.84
CA LYS A 19 13.83 -11.77 -8.42
C LYS A 19 13.46 -13.07 -7.73
N SER A 20 12.78 -12.97 -6.57
CA SER A 20 12.31 -14.13 -5.83
C SER A 20 10.95 -14.61 -6.35
N SER A 21 10.63 -15.86 -6.11
CA SER A 21 9.31 -16.42 -6.41
C SER A 21 8.25 -15.74 -5.55
N THR A 22 7.03 -15.63 -6.10
CA THR A 22 5.90 -15.01 -5.40
C THR A 22 4.66 -15.89 -5.54
N THR A 23 3.78 -15.79 -4.52
CA THR A 23 2.46 -16.40 -4.58
C THR A 23 1.40 -15.45 -5.12
N VAL A 24 1.76 -14.19 -5.37
CA VAL A 24 0.86 -13.20 -5.96
C VAL A 24 0.53 -13.60 -7.39
N LYS A 25 -0.77 -13.60 -7.72
CA LYS A 25 -1.24 -13.88 -9.08
C LYS A 25 -1.12 -12.64 -9.95
N ASP A 26 -0.94 -12.86 -11.25
CA ASP A 26 -0.79 -11.77 -12.24
C ASP A 26 -2.14 -11.24 -12.73
N ASP A 27 -3.10 -11.17 -11.83
CA ASP A 27 -4.45 -10.72 -12.12
C ASP A 27 -4.54 -9.20 -12.16
N GLU A 28 -5.40 -8.71 -13.04
CA GLU A 28 -5.70 -7.27 -13.12
C GLU A 28 -6.75 -6.86 -12.10
N ASN A 29 -6.62 -5.63 -11.61
CA ASN A 29 -7.60 -5.02 -10.73
C ASN A 29 -7.79 -3.56 -11.14
N PHE A 30 -8.90 -3.27 -11.79
CA PHE A 30 -9.24 -1.91 -12.24
C PHE A 30 -9.89 -1.06 -11.14
N ASN A 31 -10.12 -1.63 -9.98
CA ASN A 31 -10.80 -0.96 -8.88
C ASN A 31 -10.17 -1.37 -7.54
N ALA A 32 -8.86 -1.19 -7.44
CA ALA A 32 -8.15 -1.43 -6.19
C ALA A 32 -8.58 -0.37 -5.17
N HIS A 33 -9.03 -0.81 -4.01
CA HIS A 33 -9.59 0.08 -3.00
C HIS A 33 -9.19 -0.35 -1.59
N PRO A 34 -9.34 0.54 -0.60
CA PRO A 34 -9.08 0.19 0.80
C PRO A 34 -9.82 -1.08 1.22
N SER A 35 -9.24 -1.79 2.15
CA SER A 35 -9.66 -3.09 2.69
C SER A 35 -9.33 -4.30 1.81
N GLN A 36 -8.94 -4.11 0.56
CA GLN A 36 -8.45 -5.22 -0.27
C GLN A 36 -6.99 -5.56 0.05
N ALA A 37 -6.64 -6.82 -0.15
CA ALA A 37 -5.25 -7.27 -0.16
C ALA A 37 -4.67 -6.98 -1.54
N LEU A 38 -3.65 -6.14 -1.61
CA LEU A 38 -3.11 -5.59 -2.86
C LEU A 38 -1.61 -5.81 -2.96
N PRO A 39 -1.06 -5.93 -4.19
CA PRO A 39 0.35 -6.19 -4.38
C PRO A 39 1.22 -5.01 -3.97
N ILE A 40 2.23 -5.29 -3.17
CA ILE A 40 3.28 -4.33 -2.81
C ILE A 40 4.66 -4.97 -2.98
N ILE A 41 5.67 -4.15 -3.17
CA ILE A 41 7.06 -4.58 -3.12
C ILE A 41 7.61 -4.20 -1.75
N LYS A 42 8.15 -5.19 -1.04
CA LYS A 42 8.78 -4.98 0.25
C LYS A 42 10.24 -5.40 0.18
N SER A 43 11.11 -4.60 0.80
CA SER A 43 12.55 -4.84 0.83
C SER A 43 12.96 -5.50 2.13
N TYR A 44 13.69 -6.59 2.00
CA TYR A 44 14.29 -7.33 3.13
C TYR A 44 15.82 -7.32 2.96
N SER A 45 16.54 -7.75 3.98
CA SER A 45 18.00 -7.82 3.93
C SER A 45 18.52 -8.75 2.82
N ASN A 46 17.76 -9.77 2.46
CA ASN A 46 18.11 -10.75 1.43
C ASN A 46 17.47 -10.50 0.07
N GLY A 47 16.82 -9.35 -0.13
CA GLY A 47 16.23 -9.00 -1.40
C GLY A 47 14.84 -8.39 -1.29
N LYS A 48 14.18 -8.23 -2.44
CA LYS A 48 12.85 -7.66 -2.54
C LYS A 48 11.82 -8.74 -2.85
N THR A 49 10.63 -8.60 -2.30
CA THR A 49 9.51 -9.52 -2.52
C THR A 49 8.28 -8.79 -3.02
N LEU A 50 7.44 -9.50 -3.77
CA LEU A 50 6.10 -9.05 -4.12
C LEU A 50 5.11 -9.79 -3.22
N GLU A 51 4.34 -9.04 -2.44
CA GLU A 51 3.44 -9.58 -1.43
C GLU A 51 2.08 -8.91 -1.52
N LEU A 52 1.04 -9.58 -1.00
CA LEU A 52 -0.28 -9.00 -0.84
C LEU A 52 -0.40 -8.44 0.57
N VAL A 53 -0.79 -7.17 0.67
CA VAL A 53 -0.99 -6.48 1.94
C VAL A 53 -2.29 -5.70 1.90
N LYS A 54 -3.03 -5.71 2.99
CA LYS A 54 -4.30 -5.02 3.10
C LYS A 54 -4.07 -3.50 3.17
N TRP A 55 -4.79 -2.77 2.31
CA TRP A 55 -4.74 -1.31 2.32
C TRP A 55 -5.56 -0.76 3.47
N GLY A 56 -4.91 -0.03 4.35
CA GLY A 56 -5.53 0.60 5.52
C GLY A 56 -4.73 0.30 6.79
N ILE A 57 -4.40 1.33 7.53
CA ILE A 57 -3.62 1.20 8.76
C ILE A 57 -4.57 1.22 9.96
N VAL A 58 -4.49 0.18 10.78
CA VAL A 58 -5.11 0.15 12.11
C VAL A 58 -3.97 0.06 13.12
N PRO A 59 -3.70 1.13 13.88
CA PRO A 59 -2.64 1.08 14.88
C PRO A 59 -2.88 0.01 15.93
N SER A 60 -1.82 -0.58 16.46
CA SER A 60 -1.93 -1.64 17.46
C SER A 60 -2.64 -1.21 18.75
N TRP A 61 -2.60 0.10 19.07
CA TRP A 61 -3.26 0.66 20.25
C TRP A 61 -4.75 0.93 20.02
N ALA A 62 -5.24 0.87 18.80
CA ALA A 62 -6.64 1.16 18.47
C ALA A 62 -7.52 -0.06 18.69
N LYS A 63 -8.72 0.16 19.23
CA LYS A 63 -9.75 -0.89 19.33
C LYS A 63 -10.37 -1.08 17.95
N GLN A 64 -10.28 -2.28 17.39
CA GLN A 64 -10.70 -2.57 16.02
C GLN A 64 -12.16 -2.23 15.71
N LYS A 65 -13.05 -2.33 16.69
CA LYS A 65 -14.48 -2.08 16.50
C LYS A 65 -14.80 -0.61 16.22
N ASP A 66 -14.00 0.30 16.79
CA ASP A 66 -14.31 1.73 16.77
C ASP A 66 -13.35 2.54 15.88
N PHE A 67 -12.36 1.89 15.30
CA PHE A 67 -11.32 2.58 14.54
C PHE A 67 -11.52 2.36 13.05
N ARG A 68 -11.66 3.46 12.30
CA ARG A 68 -11.66 3.40 10.84
C ARG A 68 -10.21 3.31 10.36
N PRO A 69 -9.88 2.33 9.52
CA PRO A 69 -8.55 2.25 8.95
C PRO A 69 -8.14 3.54 8.23
N LEU A 70 -6.91 3.98 8.47
CA LEU A 70 -6.37 5.16 7.81
C LEU A 70 -5.87 4.77 6.43
N ILE A 71 -6.39 5.41 5.39
CA ILE A 71 -6.10 5.05 4.00
C ILE A 71 -5.14 6.01 3.31
N ASN A 72 -4.92 7.20 3.89
CA ASN A 72 -4.00 8.21 3.37
C ASN A 72 -3.26 8.89 4.51
N ALA A 73 -2.07 9.41 4.20
CA ALA A 73 -1.28 10.22 5.11
C ALA A 73 -0.82 11.48 4.37
N ARG A 74 -0.85 12.61 5.06
CA ARG A 74 -0.33 13.86 4.50
C ARG A 74 1.16 13.95 4.74
N ILE A 75 1.91 14.29 3.71
CA ILE A 75 3.37 14.40 3.81
C ILE A 75 3.79 15.49 4.81
N GLU A 76 2.97 16.53 4.97
CA GLU A 76 3.25 17.66 5.85
C GLU A 76 3.28 17.26 7.34
N THR A 77 2.56 16.20 7.72
CA THR A 77 2.41 15.79 9.11
C THR A 77 2.72 14.31 9.36
N ILE A 78 3.14 13.58 8.35
CA ILE A 78 3.34 12.12 8.45
C ILE A 78 4.40 11.75 9.50
N ASP A 79 5.41 12.56 9.70
CA ASP A 79 6.47 12.35 10.67
C ASP A 79 6.09 12.80 12.09
N GLU A 80 4.96 13.48 12.25
CA GLU A 80 4.47 13.99 13.52
C GLU A 80 3.32 13.16 14.11
N LYS A 81 2.45 12.63 13.23
CA LYS A 81 1.26 11.88 13.67
C LYS A 81 1.66 10.56 14.31
N VAL A 82 1.08 10.30 15.49
CA VAL A 82 1.37 9.09 16.26
C VAL A 82 1.06 7.80 15.48
N SER A 83 0.10 7.85 14.55
CA SER A 83 -0.27 6.71 13.72
C SER A 83 0.81 6.35 12.67
N PHE A 84 1.64 7.30 12.27
CA PHE A 84 2.57 7.11 11.14
C PHE A 84 4.03 7.29 11.48
N LYS A 85 4.38 8.05 12.51
CA LYS A 85 5.77 8.48 12.74
C LYS A 85 6.78 7.34 12.92
N LYS A 86 6.35 6.21 13.48
CA LYS A 86 7.20 5.03 13.59
C LYS A 86 7.27 4.26 12.28
N LEU A 87 6.15 4.18 11.58
CA LEU A 87 6.02 3.41 10.34
C LEU A 87 6.85 4.01 9.21
N ILE A 88 6.89 5.33 9.09
CA ILE A 88 7.65 5.99 8.02
C ILE A 88 9.15 5.75 8.14
N LYS A 89 9.64 5.42 9.33
CA LYS A 89 11.06 5.13 9.55
C LYS A 89 11.44 3.69 9.23
N THR A 90 10.55 2.73 9.50
CA THR A 90 10.90 1.31 9.50
C THR A 90 10.03 0.43 8.62
N THR A 91 8.81 0.86 8.29
CA THR A 91 7.82 0.00 7.65
C THR A 91 7.28 0.67 6.39
N ARG A 92 8.12 0.72 5.37
CA ARG A 92 7.78 1.32 4.08
C ARG A 92 7.72 0.24 3.00
N CYS A 93 6.89 0.50 1.98
CA CYS A 93 6.78 -0.38 0.83
C CYS A 93 6.53 0.45 -0.43
N VAL A 94 6.57 -0.21 -1.57
CA VAL A 94 6.23 0.40 -2.86
C VAL A 94 4.95 -0.23 -3.36
N VAL A 95 3.97 0.59 -3.69
CA VAL A 95 2.70 0.14 -4.29
C VAL A 95 2.86 0.17 -5.80
N VAL A 96 2.57 -0.96 -6.45
CA VAL A 96 2.66 -1.09 -7.91
C VAL A 96 1.30 -0.71 -8.51
N MET A 97 1.30 0.24 -9.45
CA MET A 97 0.04 0.66 -10.09
C MET A 97 0.28 1.18 -11.51
N ASP A 98 -0.76 1.11 -12.33
CA ASP A 98 -0.77 1.72 -13.67
C ASP A 98 -1.29 3.15 -13.64
N GLY A 99 -2.24 3.43 -12.77
CA GLY A 99 -2.84 4.74 -12.60
C GLY A 99 -3.68 4.80 -11.35
N PHE A 100 -4.07 6.00 -10.95
CA PHE A 100 -4.87 6.19 -9.76
C PHE A 100 -5.95 7.25 -9.98
N TYR A 101 -7.00 7.15 -9.17
CA TYR A 101 -8.11 8.10 -9.19
C TYR A 101 -7.90 9.11 -8.07
N ALA A 102 -7.54 10.34 -8.42
CA ALA A 102 -7.35 11.41 -7.45
C ALA A 102 -8.69 12.03 -7.07
N VAL A 103 -8.87 12.31 -5.78
CA VAL A 103 -10.04 13.02 -5.28
C VAL A 103 -9.60 14.42 -4.87
N SER A 104 -10.24 15.42 -5.46
CA SER A 104 -10.01 16.83 -5.11
C SER A 104 -11.05 17.26 -4.08
N TYR A 105 -10.59 17.91 -3.01
CA TYR A 105 -11.47 18.49 -1.99
C TYR A 105 -11.60 20.01 -2.13
N THR A 106 -11.02 20.56 -3.18
CA THR A 106 -11.17 21.99 -3.49
C THR A 106 -12.44 22.20 -4.32
N HIS A 107 -13.34 22.92 -3.79
CA HIS A 107 -14.59 23.29 -4.46
C HIS A 107 -14.63 24.79 -4.73
#